data_3d28d90333b8a5e474e728301bd8c28f
#
_entry.id   3d28d90333b8a5e474e728301bd8c28f
#
_cell.length_a   1.000
_cell.length_b   1.000
_cell.length_c   1.000
_cell.angle_alpha   90.00
_cell.angle_beta   90.00
_cell.angle_gamma   90.00
#
_symmetry.space_group_name_H-M   'P 1'
#
loop_
_entity.id
_entity.type
_entity.pdbx_description
1 polymer ?
#
loop_
_entity_poly.entity_id
_entity_poly.type
_entity_poly.pdbx_seq_one_letter_code
_entity_poly.pdbx_strand_id
1 'polypeptide(L)'
;MTQPERLPAIAPGTPMWKAVPPRLVGPYLNGQRSVLAGYVYRAQDVRFHNPAEAYLALSLGWEDSEFTPVMSELYLLCWLARGVDGYQQTTSPGAGEFYLEPIPIPIGAGMCRLGPDGDALLARYDGVAWHPAEP
;
A
#
# COMPACT_ATOMS: atom_id res chain seq x y z
N MET A 1 34.78 10.01 -0.46
CA MET A 1 33.68 10.25 -1.40
C MET A 1 32.35 9.93 -0.72
N THR A 2 31.47 10.89 -0.72
CA THR A 2 30.18 10.73 -0.06
C THR A 2 29.23 10.01 -1.01
N GLN A 3 28.68 8.91 -0.60
CA GLN A 3 27.65 8.23 -1.38
C GLN A 3 26.34 9.02 -1.28
N PRO A 4 25.53 9.02 -2.35
CA PRO A 4 24.21 9.61 -2.25
C PRO A 4 23.42 8.97 -1.12
N GLU A 5 22.66 9.77 -0.41
CA GLU A 5 21.76 9.26 0.60
C GLU A 5 20.74 8.35 -0.07
N ARG A 6 20.55 7.16 0.48
CA ARG A 6 19.57 6.20 -0.03
C ARG A 6 18.58 5.88 1.08
N LEU A 7 17.33 5.62 0.68
CA LEU A 7 16.36 5.08 1.62
C LEU A 7 16.87 3.74 2.11
N PRO A 8 16.70 3.42 3.42
CA PRO A 8 17.09 2.11 3.93
C PRO A 8 16.42 0.98 3.15
N ALA A 9 17.11 -0.14 3.02
CA ALA A 9 16.54 -1.32 2.38
C ALA A 9 15.30 -1.79 3.13
N ILE A 10 14.38 -2.45 2.41
CA ILE A 10 13.20 -3.03 3.02
C ILE A 10 13.60 -4.35 3.66
N ALA A 11 13.57 -4.41 4.98
CA ALA A 11 13.87 -5.64 5.72
C ALA A 11 12.64 -6.56 5.73
N PRO A 12 12.84 -7.89 5.74
CA PRO A 12 11.72 -8.82 5.91
C PRO A 12 10.94 -8.49 7.19
N GLY A 13 9.61 -8.54 7.11
CA GLY A 13 8.74 -8.20 8.23
C GLY A 13 8.37 -6.73 8.32
N THR A 14 8.91 -5.88 7.46
CA THR A 14 8.57 -4.45 7.45
C THR A 14 7.12 -4.27 6.98
N PRO A 15 6.27 -3.58 7.76
CA PRO A 15 4.90 -3.28 7.31
C PRO A 15 4.90 -2.34 6.12
N MET A 16 4.12 -2.68 5.10
CA MET A 16 4.02 -1.93 3.85
C MET A 16 2.59 -1.52 3.58
N TRP A 17 2.43 -0.39 2.89
CA TRP A 17 1.13 0.12 2.43
C TRP A 17 1.15 0.34 0.92
N LYS A 18 0.00 0.08 0.30
CA LYS A 18 -0.25 0.48 -1.10
C LYS A 18 -1.67 1.01 -1.21
N ALA A 19 -1.82 2.21 -1.79
CA ALA A 19 -3.15 2.74 -2.08
C ALA A 19 -3.77 1.95 -3.24
N VAL A 20 -5.05 1.64 -3.11
CA VAL A 20 -5.80 0.86 -4.10
C VAL A 20 -6.93 1.71 -4.65
N PRO A 21 -6.98 1.93 -6.00
CA PRO A 21 -8.12 2.62 -6.60
C PRO A 21 -9.42 1.87 -6.29
N PRO A 22 -10.51 2.58 -6.00
CA PRO A 22 -11.79 1.92 -5.65
C PRO A 22 -12.25 0.87 -6.63
N ARG A 23 -12.01 1.07 -7.94
CA ARG A 23 -12.38 0.10 -8.97
C ARG A 23 -11.66 -1.22 -8.89
N LEU A 24 -10.52 -1.28 -8.16
CA LEU A 24 -9.73 -2.50 -8.04
C LEU A 24 -10.00 -3.26 -6.74
N VAL A 25 -10.74 -2.68 -5.79
CA VAL A 25 -11.03 -3.34 -4.51
C VAL A 25 -11.80 -4.64 -4.74
N GLY A 26 -12.88 -4.59 -5.51
CA GLY A 26 -13.65 -5.80 -5.86
C GLY A 26 -12.81 -6.85 -6.54
N PRO A 27 -12.09 -6.52 -7.63
CA PRO A 27 -11.20 -7.48 -8.30
C PRO A 27 -10.15 -8.13 -7.39
N TYR A 28 -9.59 -7.41 -6.43
CA TYR A 28 -8.71 -8.03 -5.44
C TYR A 28 -9.48 -9.02 -4.58
N LEU A 29 -10.59 -8.57 -4.00
CA LEU A 29 -11.32 -9.38 -3.02
C LEU A 29 -11.96 -10.63 -3.63
N ASN A 30 -12.30 -10.62 -4.91
CA ASN A 30 -12.92 -11.78 -5.57
C ASN A 30 -11.90 -12.67 -6.29
N GLY A 31 -10.60 -12.37 -6.18
CA GLY A 31 -9.55 -13.20 -6.75
C GLY A 31 -9.23 -12.96 -8.22
N GLN A 32 -9.89 -12.01 -8.87
CA GLN A 32 -9.58 -11.66 -10.26
C GLN A 32 -8.21 -11.02 -10.39
N ARG A 33 -7.78 -10.27 -9.37
CA ARG A 33 -6.47 -9.63 -9.33
C ARG A 33 -5.65 -10.26 -8.22
N SER A 34 -4.62 -11.00 -8.58
CA SER A 34 -3.80 -11.77 -7.64
C SER A 34 -2.37 -11.30 -7.53
N VAL A 35 -2.03 -10.18 -8.19
CA VAL A 35 -0.67 -9.66 -8.25
C VAL A 35 -0.60 -8.30 -7.59
N LEU A 36 0.43 -8.10 -6.79
CA LEU A 36 0.73 -6.85 -6.11
C LEU A 36 1.97 -6.25 -6.77
N ALA A 37 1.87 -4.99 -7.22
CA ALA A 37 2.97 -4.31 -7.90
C ALA A 37 2.78 -2.80 -7.88
N GLY A 38 3.84 -2.06 -8.14
CA GLY A 38 3.78 -0.62 -8.31
C GLY A 38 4.31 0.14 -7.11
N TYR A 39 3.84 1.36 -6.94
CA TYR A 39 4.36 2.23 -5.88
C TYR A 39 3.82 1.84 -4.53
N VAL A 40 4.73 1.67 -3.57
CA VAL A 40 4.43 1.20 -2.22
C VAL A 40 5.22 2.02 -1.21
N TYR A 41 4.81 1.96 0.07
CA TYR A 41 5.42 2.75 1.13
C TYR A 41 5.65 1.89 2.36
N ARG A 42 6.75 2.14 3.09
CA ARG A 42 6.90 1.56 4.42
C ARG A 42 5.96 2.30 5.37
N ALA A 43 5.22 1.54 6.18
CA ALA A 43 4.27 2.14 7.11
C ALA A 43 4.94 3.12 8.07
N GLN A 44 6.19 2.85 8.47
CA GLN A 44 6.94 3.70 9.38
C GLN A 44 7.32 5.07 8.80
N ASP A 45 7.29 5.22 7.47
CA ASP A 45 7.69 6.45 6.79
C ASP A 45 6.50 7.37 6.49
N VAL A 46 5.29 6.89 6.64
CA VAL A 46 4.08 7.65 6.30
C VAL A 46 3.12 7.61 7.46
N ARG A 47 2.48 8.75 7.73
CA ARG A 47 1.50 8.87 8.80
C ARG A 47 0.27 9.59 8.28
N PHE A 48 -0.88 9.02 8.56
CA PHE A 48 -2.16 9.59 8.16
C PHE A 48 -3.26 9.02 9.06
N HIS A 49 -4.30 9.83 9.29
CA HIS A 49 -5.45 9.43 10.09
C HIS A 49 -6.74 9.46 9.30
N ASN A 50 -6.73 10.04 8.11
CA ASN A 50 -7.91 10.17 7.28
C ASN A 50 -7.49 10.20 5.80
N PRO A 51 -8.45 10.10 4.85
CA PRO A 51 -8.12 10.07 3.43
C PRO A 51 -7.38 11.31 2.92
N ALA A 52 -7.69 12.49 3.42
CA ALA A 52 -7.01 13.71 2.98
C ALA A 52 -5.54 13.70 3.34
N GLU A 53 -5.22 13.27 4.55
CA GLU A 53 -3.83 13.13 4.99
C GLU A 53 -3.09 12.05 4.20
N ALA A 54 -3.76 10.91 3.94
CA ALA A 54 -3.18 9.84 3.15
C ALA A 54 -2.90 10.26 1.71
N TYR A 55 -3.80 11.05 1.11
CA TYR A 55 -3.60 11.58 -0.22
C TYR A 55 -2.27 12.34 -0.33
N LEU A 56 -1.95 13.14 0.68
CA LEU A 56 -0.69 13.87 0.72
C LEU A 56 0.50 12.96 1.07
N ALA A 57 0.34 12.14 2.10
CA ALA A 57 1.43 11.29 2.60
C ALA A 57 1.87 10.25 1.58
N LEU A 58 0.96 9.72 0.78
CA LEU A 58 1.23 8.70 -0.22
C LEU A 58 1.43 9.29 -1.62
N SER A 59 1.49 10.61 -1.74
CA SER A 59 1.73 11.31 -3.01
C SER A 59 0.76 10.88 -4.11
N LEU A 60 -0.53 10.86 -3.79
CA LEU A 60 -1.57 10.36 -4.70
C LEU A 60 -2.04 11.36 -5.75
N GLY A 61 -1.45 12.55 -5.79
CA GLY A 61 -1.88 13.65 -6.67
C GLY A 61 -1.15 13.75 -7.99
N TRP A 62 -0.76 12.61 -8.60
CA TRP A 62 -0.12 12.65 -9.92
C TRP A 62 -1.14 12.93 -11.03
N GLU A 63 -0.65 13.30 -12.21
CA GLU A 63 -1.50 13.53 -13.36
C GLU A 63 -2.30 12.26 -13.69
N ASP A 64 -3.60 12.43 -13.97
CA ASP A 64 -4.53 11.35 -14.28
C ASP A 64 -4.76 10.36 -13.12
N SER A 65 -4.41 10.76 -11.88
CA SER A 65 -4.68 9.94 -10.71
C SER A 65 -6.18 9.75 -10.49
N GLU A 66 -6.56 8.52 -10.12
CA GLU A 66 -7.94 8.20 -9.74
C GLU A 66 -8.28 8.68 -8.33
N PHE A 67 -7.26 9.06 -7.54
CA PHE A 67 -7.46 9.55 -6.19
C PHE A 67 -7.70 11.05 -6.20
N THR A 68 -8.52 11.53 -5.27
CA THR A 68 -8.80 12.97 -5.13
C THR A 68 -8.57 13.42 -3.70
N PRO A 69 -8.23 14.72 -3.48
CA PRO A 69 -8.00 15.21 -2.12
C PRO A 69 -9.28 15.33 -1.29
N VAL A 70 -10.45 15.16 -1.92
CA VAL A 70 -11.75 15.31 -1.24
C VAL A 70 -12.49 13.99 -1.08
N MET A 71 -11.83 12.85 -1.38
CA MET A 71 -12.47 11.56 -1.23
C MET A 71 -12.78 11.27 0.23
N SER A 72 -13.91 10.62 0.49
CA SER A 72 -14.36 10.30 1.85
C SER A 72 -13.79 8.95 2.33
N GLU A 73 -13.33 8.11 1.42
CA GLU A 73 -12.76 6.80 1.75
C GLU A 73 -11.56 6.53 0.86
N LEU A 74 -10.58 5.85 1.43
CA LEU A 74 -9.41 5.39 0.70
C LEU A 74 -9.18 3.93 1.07
N TYR A 75 -8.84 3.12 0.08
CA TYR A 75 -8.54 1.71 0.32
C TYR A 75 -7.05 1.47 0.24
N LEU A 76 -6.55 0.61 1.12
CA LEU A 76 -5.12 0.33 1.24
C LEU A 76 -4.90 -1.18 1.37
N LEU A 77 -3.93 -1.69 0.62
CA LEU A 77 -3.38 -3.02 0.88
C LEU A 77 -2.24 -2.86 1.89
N CYS A 78 -2.21 -3.74 2.88
CA CYS A 78 -1.12 -3.78 3.84
C CYS A 78 -0.59 -5.21 3.93
N TRP A 79 0.72 -5.34 4.07
CA TRP A 79 1.37 -6.64 4.17
C TRP A 79 2.72 -6.48 4.85
N LEU A 80 3.32 -7.61 5.21
CA LEU A 80 4.69 -7.61 5.71
C LEU A 80 5.62 -7.98 4.56
N ALA A 81 6.66 -7.19 4.36
CA ALA A 81 7.63 -7.42 3.30
C ALA A 81 8.32 -8.77 3.49
N ARG A 82 8.66 -9.42 2.38
CA ARG A 82 9.41 -10.68 2.38
C ARG A 82 10.78 -10.45 1.77
N GLY A 83 11.75 -11.26 2.15
CA GLY A 83 13.12 -11.15 1.64
C GLY A 83 13.25 -11.43 0.14
N VAL A 84 12.24 -12.08 -0.47
CA VAL A 84 12.23 -12.38 -1.91
C VAL A 84 11.58 -11.29 -2.75
N ASP A 85 10.96 -10.29 -2.11
CA ASP A 85 10.27 -9.22 -2.82
C ASP A 85 11.29 -8.26 -3.44
N GLY A 86 11.00 -7.77 -4.65
CA GLY A 86 11.86 -6.82 -5.33
C GLY A 86 11.40 -5.39 -5.11
N TYR A 87 11.94 -4.73 -4.10
CA TYR A 87 11.67 -3.31 -3.84
C TYR A 87 12.79 -2.46 -4.39
N GLN A 88 12.43 -1.43 -5.17
CA GLN A 88 13.40 -0.51 -5.77
C GLN A 88 13.12 0.90 -5.27
N GLN A 89 14.18 1.64 -4.98
CA GLN A 89 14.05 3.04 -4.63
C GLN A 89 13.57 3.83 -5.83
N THR A 90 12.67 4.79 -5.59
CA THR A 90 12.22 5.69 -6.65
C THR A 90 13.14 6.92 -6.70
N THR A 91 12.97 7.72 -7.75
CA THR A 91 13.72 8.96 -7.90
C THR A 91 13.11 10.12 -7.11
N SER A 92 12.02 9.89 -6.38
CA SER A 92 11.37 10.90 -5.55
C SER A 92 11.77 10.69 -4.09
N PRO A 93 12.93 11.18 -3.68
CA PRO A 93 13.38 11.01 -2.30
C PRO A 93 12.53 11.81 -1.33
N GLY A 94 12.41 11.35 -0.11
CA GLY A 94 11.73 12.05 0.97
C GLY A 94 10.35 11.56 1.30
N ALA A 95 9.70 10.84 0.41
CA ALA A 95 8.36 10.30 0.65
C ALA A 95 8.36 8.85 1.12
N GLY A 96 9.52 8.21 1.23
CA GLY A 96 9.60 6.79 1.60
C GLY A 96 9.00 5.85 0.56
N GLU A 97 8.92 6.30 -0.69
CA GLU A 97 8.31 5.58 -1.79
C GLU A 97 9.26 4.56 -2.39
N PHE A 98 8.73 3.38 -2.66
CA PHE A 98 9.45 2.32 -3.37
C PHE A 98 8.60 1.83 -4.53
N TYR A 99 9.24 1.26 -5.54
CA TYR A 99 8.55 0.55 -6.61
C TYR A 99 8.71 -0.94 -6.37
N LEU A 100 7.59 -1.65 -6.32
CA LEU A 100 7.56 -3.10 -6.11
C LEU A 100 7.39 -3.82 -7.44
N GLU A 101 8.37 -4.68 -7.77
CA GLU A 101 8.21 -5.59 -8.89
C GLU A 101 7.05 -6.56 -8.60
N PRO A 102 6.32 -7.01 -9.65
CA PRO A 102 5.14 -7.85 -9.42
C PRO A 102 5.42 -9.07 -8.57
N ILE A 103 4.60 -9.26 -7.55
CA ILE A 103 4.66 -10.44 -6.68
C ILE A 103 3.25 -10.99 -6.48
N PRO A 104 3.12 -12.27 -6.16
CA PRO A 104 1.84 -12.79 -5.67
C PRO A 104 1.47 -12.07 -4.37
N ILE A 105 0.17 -11.89 -4.13
CA ILE A 105 -0.27 -11.26 -2.88
C ILE A 105 0.23 -12.10 -1.71
N PRO A 106 0.95 -11.51 -0.74
CA PRO A 106 1.48 -12.27 0.40
C PRO A 106 0.38 -12.82 1.29
N ILE A 107 0.60 -14.01 1.84
CA ILE A 107 -0.30 -14.58 2.85
C ILE A 107 -0.31 -13.62 4.04
N GLY A 108 -1.49 -13.35 4.56
CA GLY A 108 -1.66 -12.41 5.68
C GLY A 108 -1.88 -10.97 5.26
N ALA A 109 -1.82 -10.67 3.95
CA ALA A 109 -2.11 -9.31 3.48
C ALA A 109 -3.52 -8.89 3.89
N GLY A 110 -3.68 -7.60 4.21
CA GLY A 110 -4.97 -7.02 4.58
C GLY A 110 -5.45 -6.01 3.56
N MET A 111 -6.76 -5.94 3.38
CA MET A 111 -7.42 -4.85 2.66
C MET A 111 -8.09 -3.98 3.71
N CYS A 112 -7.67 -2.72 3.78
CA CYS A 112 -8.17 -1.78 4.76
C CYS A 112 -8.95 -0.65 4.10
N ARG A 113 -9.94 -0.12 4.80
CA ARG A 113 -10.66 1.09 4.41
C ARG A 113 -10.27 2.19 5.40
N LEU A 114 -9.78 3.30 4.86
CA LEU A 114 -9.49 4.48 5.65
C LEU A 114 -10.63 5.47 5.46
N GLY A 115 -11.36 5.75 6.52
CA GLY A 115 -12.44 6.74 6.54
C GLY A 115 -12.06 7.93 7.40
N PRO A 116 -13.01 8.86 7.62
CA PRO A 116 -12.76 10.08 8.42
C PRO A 116 -12.32 9.78 9.84
N ASP A 117 -12.75 8.65 10.40
CA ASP A 117 -12.51 8.28 11.79
C ASP A 117 -11.40 7.26 11.98
N GLY A 118 -10.62 7.01 10.93
CA GLY A 118 -9.51 6.07 10.98
C GLY A 118 -9.69 4.90 10.05
N ASP A 119 -8.86 3.86 10.23
CA ASP A 119 -8.84 2.70 9.35
C ASP A 119 -9.60 1.52 9.95
N ALA A 120 -10.07 0.65 9.07
CA ALA A 120 -10.72 -0.60 9.45
C ALA A 120 -10.27 -1.71 8.50
N LEU A 121 -9.93 -2.86 9.06
CA LEU A 121 -9.59 -4.03 8.26
C LEU A 121 -10.87 -4.62 7.67
N LEU A 122 -10.93 -4.76 6.35
CA LEU A 122 -12.08 -5.31 5.65
C LEU A 122 -11.94 -6.82 5.43
N ALA A 123 -10.74 -7.27 5.07
CA ALA A 123 -10.51 -8.66 4.73
C ALA A 123 -9.03 -9.00 4.87
N ARG A 124 -8.73 -10.28 5.01
CA ARG A 124 -7.37 -10.80 5.10
C ARG A 124 -7.19 -11.96 4.14
N TYR A 125 -6.04 -12.00 3.49
CA TYR A 125 -5.72 -13.01 2.47
C TYR A 125 -5.04 -14.22 3.11
N ASP A 126 -5.53 -15.42 2.80
CA ASP A 126 -4.98 -16.66 3.37
C ASP A 126 -3.99 -17.38 2.44
N GLY A 127 -3.72 -16.82 1.27
CA GLY A 127 -2.88 -17.43 0.25
C GLY A 127 -3.68 -17.99 -0.92
N VAL A 128 -4.98 -18.14 -0.77
CA VAL A 128 -5.90 -18.65 -1.79
C VAL A 128 -7.06 -17.68 -2.00
N ALA A 129 -7.64 -17.17 -0.93
CA ALA A 129 -8.81 -16.32 -0.99
C ALA A 129 -8.80 -15.28 0.12
N TRP A 130 -9.61 -14.25 -0.07
CA TRP A 130 -9.82 -13.21 0.93
C TRP A 130 -10.98 -13.60 1.82
N HIS A 131 -10.78 -13.43 3.12
CA HIS A 131 -11.82 -13.71 4.13
C HIS A 131 -12.20 -12.40 4.81
N PRO A 132 -13.52 -12.10 4.95
CA PRO A 132 -13.95 -10.90 5.67
C PRO A 132 -13.36 -10.88 7.07
N ALA A 133 -12.95 -9.69 7.51
CA ALA A 133 -12.49 -9.52 8.88
C ALA A 133 -13.66 -9.66 9.83
N GLU A 134 -13.40 -10.27 11.00
CA GLU A 134 -14.40 -10.34 12.05
C GLU A 134 -14.72 -8.94 12.56
N PRO A 135 -15.99 -8.63 12.84
CA PRO A 135 -16.35 -7.32 13.37
C PRO A 135 -15.82 -7.11 14.80
#